data_6780b6165dbefd652f7f14adabe99b46
#
_entry.id   6780b6165dbefd652f7f14adabe99b46
#
_cell.length_a   1.000
_cell.length_b   1.000
_cell.length_c   1.000
_cell.angle_alpha   90.00
_cell.angle_beta   90.00
_cell.angle_gamma   90.00
#
_symmetry.space_group_name_H-M   'P 1'
#
loop_
_entity.id
_entity.type
_entity.pdbx_description
1 polymer ?
#
loop_
_entity_poly.entity_id
_entity_poly.type
_entity_poly.pdbx_seq_one_letter_code
_entity_poly.pdbx_strand_id
1 'polypeptide(L)'
;PSIFLLSRDENAVGVAQFDKNGRLPFPTLIPFDGKPLVMAVGALKPGAKPSLCVIVDKDGRRSLVTRLADGKVRMQKLSENFKSNPTTLAIQDVNQDGRADLVVLVPYEKIKVLLQKSGGDFDEEDVDPPGGAIEQPWLVSADVDGDGKPELLLPQKNFVRAVVLEQEIKTPGSTNQPDWVFRVKDQINGAAGDSRIVGATAVRNGTNNVPAIFLLDAEHKQLSLCERDAAGVWRVSRNVELPVSDFVGLQSVALGGTNVQSVAFLGQNAVAWLPLAGKVWELTALDGYDTPVKDGYLNDVVAGDLSNTGRKDLVFLETAKNYLDLVSFDSHHKLVPSNRWQVFEQHTFRGRTDALPEPREALVADVTGDGKNDLIVVVHDRILVYPQE
;
A
#
# COMPACT_ATOMS: atom_id res chain seq x y z
N PRO A 1 -11.70 11.24 12.68
CA PRO A 1 -10.87 10.14 12.15
C PRO A 1 -10.89 8.94 13.10
N SER A 2 -10.65 7.74 12.59
CA SER A 2 -10.56 6.51 13.38
C SER A 2 -9.31 5.75 12.97
N ILE A 3 -8.62 5.17 13.93
CA ILE A 3 -7.43 4.33 13.73
C ILE A 3 -7.87 2.88 13.90
N PHE A 4 -7.55 2.04 12.93
CA PHE A 4 -7.84 0.60 12.96
C PHE A 4 -6.52 -0.17 13.08
N LEU A 5 -6.49 -1.13 13.99
CA LEU A 5 -5.31 -1.94 14.31
C LEU A 5 -5.66 -3.41 14.25
N LEU A 6 -4.94 -4.17 13.43
CA LEU A 6 -5.10 -5.62 13.38
C LEU A 6 -4.24 -6.28 14.46
N SER A 7 -4.86 -6.94 15.44
CA SER A 7 -4.17 -7.76 16.43
C SER A 7 -4.46 -9.23 16.18
N ARG A 8 -3.45 -9.94 15.67
CA ARG A 8 -3.56 -11.37 15.40
C ARG A 8 -3.52 -12.21 16.66
N ASP A 9 -2.85 -11.72 17.69
CA ASP A 9 -2.67 -12.46 18.95
C ASP A 9 -3.90 -12.35 19.85
N GLU A 10 -4.60 -11.22 19.77
CA GLU A 10 -5.84 -10.99 20.53
C GLU A 10 -7.11 -11.38 19.78
N ASN A 11 -6.98 -11.88 18.54
CA ASN A 11 -8.10 -12.18 17.66
C ASN A 11 -9.07 -11.01 17.50
N ALA A 12 -8.54 -9.81 17.35
CA ALA A 12 -9.33 -8.59 17.35
C ALA A 12 -8.82 -7.54 16.38
N VAL A 13 -9.68 -6.62 16.03
CA VAL A 13 -9.30 -5.32 15.47
C VAL A 13 -9.58 -4.26 16.49
N GLY A 14 -8.55 -3.52 16.90
CA GLY A 14 -8.69 -2.35 17.74
C GLY A 14 -9.17 -1.16 16.94
N VAL A 15 -10.08 -0.37 17.50
CA VAL A 15 -10.53 0.91 16.92
C VAL A 15 -10.36 1.99 17.98
N ALA A 16 -9.57 2.99 17.66
CA ALA A 16 -9.37 4.15 18.51
C ALA A 16 -9.86 5.44 17.84
N GLN A 17 -10.40 6.34 18.63
CA GLN A 17 -10.82 7.68 18.21
C GLN A 17 -10.49 8.65 19.34
N PHE A 18 -10.12 9.87 18.99
CA PHE A 18 -9.94 10.91 19.99
C PHE A 18 -11.27 11.24 20.68
N ASP A 19 -11.21 11.37 21.98
CA ASP A 19 -12.32 11.88 22.77
C ASP A 19 -12.42 13.42 22.63
N LYS A 20 -13.50 13.98 23.21
CA LYS A 20 -13.75 15.43 23.20
C LYS A 20 -12.69 16.27 23.94
N ASN A 21 -11.79 15.64 24.67
CA ASN A 21 -10.71 16.28 25.41
C ASN A 21 -9.35 16.14 24.69
N GLY A 22 -9.35 15.68 23.43
CA GLY A 22 -8.12 15.43 22.67
C GLY A 22 -7.28 14.26 23.18
N ARG A 23 -7.90 13.31 23.93
CA ARG A 23 -7.19 12.12 24.42
C ARG A 23 -7.54 10.93 23.54
N LEU A 24 -6.54 10.15 23.18
CA LEU A 24 -6.74 8.86 22.54
C LEU A 24 -6.93 7.78 23.61
N PRO A 25 -8.16 7.31 23.83
CA PRO A 25 -8.41 6.22 24.77
C PRO A 25 -7.82 4.91 24.22
N PHE A 26 -7.68 3.94 25.10
CA PHE A 26 -7.30 2.59 24.68
C PHE A 26 -8.27 2.09 23.59
N PRO A 27 -7.78 1.41 22.54
CA PRO A 27 -8.63 0.94 21.45
C PRO A 27 -9.79 0.08 21.92
N THR A 28 -10.97 0.37 21.42
CA THR A 28 -12.11 -0.52 21.60
C THR A 28 -11.91 -1.74 20.70
N LEU A 29 -11.86 -2.91 21.30
CA LEU A 29 -11.63 -4.15 20.57
C LEU A 29 -12.91 -4.63 19.88
N ILE A 30 -12.79 -4.97 18.62
CA ILE A 30 -13.78 -5.71 17.85
C ILE A 30 -13.29 -7.16 17.81
N PRO A 31 -13.82 -8.04 18.65
CA PRO A 31 -13.39 -9.45 18.68
C PRO A 31 -13.89 -10.19 17.44
N PHE A 32 -13.11 -11.17 17.01
CA PHE A 32 -13.45 -12.10 15.95
C PHE A 32 -13.46 -13.53 16.49
N ASP A 33 -14.34 -14.34 15.93
CA ASP A 33 -14.37 -15.78 16.20
C ASP A 33 -13.31 -16.47 15.32
N GLY A 34 -12.04 -16.31 15.70
CA GLY A 34 -10.86 -16.79 15.01
C GLY A 34 -9.79 -15.72 14.83
N LYS A 35 -8.70 -16.09 14.17
CA LYS A 35 -7.52 -15.25 13.97
C LYS A 35 -7.70 -14.32 12.77
N PRO A 36 -7.71 -13.00 12.94
CA PRO A 36 -7.74 -12.07 11.81
C PRO A 36 -6.40 -12.12 11.06
N LEU A 37 -6.43 -12.30 9.76
CA LEU A 37 -5.25 -12.45 8.92
C LEU A 37 -4.85 -11.14 8.26
N VAL A 38 -5.82 -10.52 7.58
CA VAL A 38 -5.68 -9.25 6.85
C VAL A 38 -6.94 -8.43 6.99
N MET A 39 -6.79 -7.11 6.87
CA MET A 39 -7.93 -6.19 6.88
C MET A 39 -7.79 -5.10 5.82
N ALA A 40 -8.93 -4.54 5.43
CA ALA A 40 -9.02 -3.32 4.64
C ALA A 40 -10.17 -2.45 5.16
N VAL A 41 -9.98 -1.15 5.11
CA VAL A 41 -11.02 -0.17 5.49
C VAL A 41 -11.25 0.76 4.33
N GLY A 42 -12.49 0.87 3.87
CA GLY A 42 -12.83 1.71 2.73
C GLY A 42 -14.32 1.70 2.41
N ALA A 43 -14.71 2.57 1.51
CA ALA A 43 -16.08 2.65 1.03
C ALA A 43 -16.35 1.51 0.04
N LEU A 44 -17.31 0.65 0.34
CA LEU A 44 -17.74 -0.44 -0.55
C LEU A 44 -18.69 0.03 -1.66
N LYS A 45 -19.13 1.30 -1.62
CA LYS A 45 -19.93 1.94 -2.67
C LYS A 45 -19.51 3.42 -2.77
N PRO A 46 -19.57 4.03 -3.94
CA PRO A 46 -19.30 5.44 -4.09
C PRO A 46 -20.12 6.29 -3.11
N GLY A 47 -19.46 7.19 -2.39
CA GLY A 47 -20.11 8.08 -1.40
C GLY A 47 -20.57 7.41 -0.11
N ALA A 48 -20.40 6.11 0.07
CA ALA A 48 -20.72 5.42 1.31
C ALA A 48 -19.66 5.67 2.38
N LYS A 49 -20.08 5.56 3.65
CA LYS A 49 -19.12 5.57 4.76
C LYS A 49 -18.24 4.31 4.71
N PRO A 50 -16.97 4.40 5.15
CA PRO A 50 -16.06 3.29 5.16
C PRO A 50 -16.60 2.08 5.95
N SER A 51 -16.34 0.90 5.44
CA SER A 51 -16.60 -0.40 6.07
C SER A 51 -15.29 -1.08 6.42
N LEU A 52 -15.29 -1.89 7.47
CA LEU A 52 -14.15 -2.73 7.84
C LEU A 52 -14.36 -4.13 7.25
N CYS A 53 -13.43 -4.57 6.41
CA CYS A 53 -13.38 -5.90 5.85
C CYS A 53 -12.20 -6.67 6.45
N VAL A 54 -12.43 -7.87 6.98
CA VAL A 54 -11.40 -8.69 7.62
C VAL A 54 -11.53 -10.13 7.15
N ILE A 55 -10.42 -10.74 6.75
CA ILE A 55 -10.37 -12.19 6.56
C ILE A 55 -9.93 -12.83 7.88
N VAL A 56 -10.75 -13.72 8.39
CA VAL A 56 -10.56 -14.42 9.67
C VAL A 56 -10.35 -15.89 9.41
N ASP A 57 -9.36 -16.49 10.04
CA ASP A 57 -9.14 -17.94 10.05
C ASP A 57 -9.62 -18.53 11.38
N LYS A 58 -10.45 -19.58 11.28
CA LYS A 58 -10.85 -20.40 12.41
C LYS A 58 -10.66 -21.86 12.06
N ASP A 59 -9.72 -22.51 12.71
CA ASP A 59 -9.40 -23.92 12.51
C ASP A 59 -9.11 -24.27 11.03
N GLY A 60 -8.38 -23.40 10.33
CA GLY A 60 -8.05 -23.53 8.91
C GLY A 60 -9.18 -23.17 7.95
N ARG A 61 -10.32 -22.72 8.46
CA ARG A 61 -11.46 -22.23 7.67
C ARG A 61 -11.52 -20.73 7.66
N ARG A 62 -11.52 -20.16 6.48
CA ARG A 62 -11.48 -18.69 6.32
C ARG A 62 -12.87 -18.14 6.05
N SER A 63 -13.10 -16.97 6.62
CA SER A 63 -14.33 -16.20 6.42
C SER A 63 -14.02 -14.74 6.21
N LEU A 64 -14.77 -14.10 5.32
CA LEU A 64 -14.81 -12.64 5.22
C LEU A 64 -15.82 -12.12 6.24
N VAL A 65 -15.36 -11.25 7.12
CA VAL A 65 -16.21 -10.50 8.03
C VAL A 65 -16.24 -9.05 7.59
N THR A 66 -17.41 -8.56 7.20
CA THR A 66 -17.63 -7.16 6.81
C THR A 66 -18.44 -6.45 7.87
N ARG A 67 -17.87 -5.42 8.50
CA ARG A 67 -18.57 -4.54 9.42
C ARG A 67 -18.87 -3.23 8.73
N LEU A 68 -20.14 -2.97 8.51
CA LEU A 68 -20.63 -1.74 7.89
C LEU A 68 -20.59 -0.58 8.86
N ALA A 69 -20.58 0.64 8.33
CA ALA A 69 -20.57 1.88 9.13
C ALA A 69 -21.80 2.04 10.06
N ASP A 70 -22.93 1.39 9.75
CA ASP A 70 -24.14 1.36 10.59
C ASP A 70 -24.05 0.31 11.72
N GLY A 71 -22.89 -0.36 11.84
CA GLY A 71 -22.62 -1.38 12.85
C GLY A 71 -23.09 -2.80 12.48
N LYS A 72 -23.78 -2.98 11.35
CA LYS A 72 -24.16 -4.31 10.90
C LYS A 72 -22.94 -5.12 10.52
N VAL A 73 -22.94 -6.39 10.92
CA VAL A 73 -21.88 -7.34 10.62
C VAL A 73 -22.44 -8.38 9.66
N ARG A 74 -21.70 -8.65 8.60
CA ARG A 74 -21.94 -9.75 7.68
C ARG A 74 -20.76 -10.69 7.74
N MET A 75 -21.02 -11.98 7.67
CA MET A 75 -20.00 -13.01 7.60
C MET A 75 -20.28 -13.92 6.42
N GLN A 76 -19.28 -14.07 5.58
CA GLN A 76 -19.31 -14.98 4.43
C GLN A 76 -18.16 -15.98 4.56
N LYS A 77 -18.48 -17.28 4.53
CA LYS A 77 -17.47 -18.33 4.46
C LYS A 77 -16.77 -18.24 3.10
N LEU A 78 -15.45 -18.35 3.11
CA LEU A 78 -14.65 -18.40 1.90
C LEU A 78 -14.34 -19.86 1.54
N SER A 79 -14.04 -20.09 0.26
CA SER A 79 -13.58 -21.40 -0.22
C SER A 79 -12.27 -21.81 0.48
N GLU A 80 -12.04 -23.10 0.65
CA GLU A 80 -10.90 -23.65 1.38
C GLU A 80 -9.64 -23.82 0.49
N ASN A 81 -9.58 -23.17 -0.67
CA ASN A 81 -8.51 -23.34 -1.66
C ASN A 81 -7.29 -22.43 -1.45
N PHE A 82 -7.16 -21.77 -0.31
CA PHE A 82 -5.93 -21.06 0.05
C PHE A 82 -4.83 -22.06 0.43
N LYS A 83 -3.68 -21.98 -0.22
CA LYS A 83 -2.49 -22.76 0.15
C LYS A 83 -1.74 -22.13 1.31
N SER A 84 -1.72 -20.80 1.35
CA SER A 84 -1.07 -19.98 2.37
C SER A 84 -2.01 -18.92 2.92
N ASN A 85 -1.58 -18.22 3.97
CA ASN A 85 -2.35 -17.11 4.49
C ASN A 85 -2.26 -15.90 3.57
N PRO A 86 -3.37 -15.17 3.37
CA PRO A 86 -3.34 -13.91 2.66
C PRO A 86 -2.37 -12.92 3.28
N THR A 87 -1.67 -12.17 2.44
CA THR A 87 -0.76 -11.10 2.85
C THR A 87 -1.34 -9.72 2.62
N THR A 88 -2.29 -9.61 1.68
CA THR A 88 -2.92 -8.33 1.32
C THR A 88 -4.41 -8.52 1.10
N LEU A 89 -5.17 -7.53 1.55
CA LEU A 89 -6.56 -7.30 1.22
C LEU A 89 -6.70 -5.86 0.74
N ALA A 90 -7.18 -5.66 -0.48
CA ALA A 90 -7.43 -4.34 -1.04
C ALA A 90 -8.90 -4.18 -1.44
N ILE A 91 -9.41 -2.96 -1.31
CA ILE A 91 -10.76 -2.59 -1.77
C ILE A 91 -10.59 -1.85 -3.08
N GLN A 92 -11.15 -2.40 -4.17
CA GLN A 92 -10.99 -1.84 -5.51
C GLN A 92 -12.10 -2.33 -6.45
N ASP A 93 -12.60 -1.47 -7.31
CA ASP A 93 -13.51 -1.83 -8.40
C ASP A 93 -12.69 -2.42 -9.56
N VAL A 94 -12.46 -3.74 -9.54
CA VAL A 94 -11.59 -4.41 -10.53
C VAL A 94 -12.29 -4.78 -11.83
N ASN A 95 -13.62 -4.84 -11.81
CA ASN A 95 -14.45 -5.11 -13.00
C ASN A 95 -15.09 -3.84 -13.58
N GLN A 96 -14.79 -2.68 -12.98
CA GLN A 96 -15.26 -1.36 -13.40
C GLN A 96 -16.80 -1.21 -13.48
N ASP A 97 -17.52 -1.92 -12.60
CA ASP A 97 -18.98 -1.89 -12.51
C ASP A 97 -19.54 -0.82 -11.56
N GLY A 98 -18.66 -0.04 -10.91
CA GLY A 98 -19.01 1.02 -9.97
C GLY A 98 -19.22 0.54 -8.53
N ARG A 99 -18.97 -0.73 -8.24
CA ARG A 99 -18.95 -1.31 -6.89
C ARG A 99 -17.52 -1.71 -6.53
N ALA A 100 -17.17 -1.50 -5.29
CA ALA A 100 -15.83 -1.88 -4.84
C ALA A 100 -15.79 -3.38 -4.50
N ASP A 101 -14.92 -4.10 -5.17
CA ASP A 101 -14.60 -5.49 -4.91
C ASP A 101 -13.49 -5.61 -3.88
N LEU A 102 -13.19 -6.84 -3.45
CA LEU A 102 -12.07 -7.12 -2.58
C LEU A 102 -11.07 -8.00 -3.32
N VAL A 103 -9.84 -7.53 -3.40
CA VAL A 103 -8.72 -8.27 -3.99
C VAL A 103 -7.88 -8.85 -2.88
N VAL A 104 -7.78 -10.17 -2.85
CA VAL A 104 -7.00 -10.93 -1.86
C VAL A 104 -5.79 -11.51 -2.55
N LEU A 105 -4.60 -11.14 -2.07
CA LEU A 105 -3.35 -11.64 -2.62
C LEU A 105 -2.65 -12.59 -1.66
N VAL A 106 -2.27 -13.73 -2.22
CA VAL A 106 -1.30 -14.66 -1.65
C VAL A 106 -0.17 -14.76 -2.65
N PRO A 107 1.08 -14.41 -2.30
CA PRO A 107 2.21 -14.47 -3.24
C PRO A 107 2.33 -15.85 -3.89
N TYR A 108 2.62 -15.87 -5.19
CA TYR A 108 2.76 -17.07 -6.03
C TYR A 108 1.49 -17.91 -6.23
N GLU A 109 0.33 -17.46 -5.76
CA GLU A 109 -0.97 -18.11 -5.97
C GLU A 109 -1.83 -17.34 -7.00
N LYS A 110 -3.01 -17.89 -7.30
CA LYS A 110 -4.05 -17.15 -8.02
C LYS A 110 -4.52 -15.96 -7.19
N ILE A 111 -4.90 -14.90 -7.87
CA ILE A 111 -5.55 -13.76 -7.21
C ILE A 111 -6.98 -14.17 -6.91
N LYS A 112 -7.37 -14.12 -5.64
CA LYS A 112 -8.76 -14.29 -5.26
C LYS A 112 -9.45 -12.94 -5.31
N VAL A 113 -10.49 -12.84 -6.11
CA VAL A 113 -11.35 -11.67 -6.20
C VAL A 113 -12.71 -11.99 -5.59
N LEU A 114 -13.13 -11.14 -4.67
CA LEU A 114 -14.46 -11.20 -4.07
C LEU A 114 -15.30 -10.10 -4.72
N LEU A 115 -16.08 -10.47 -5.73
CA LEU A 115 -16.91 -9.56 -6.53
C LEU A 115 -18.16 -9.16 -5.77
N GLN A 116 -18.36 -7.87 -5.57
CA GLN A 116 -19.49 -7.35 -4.81
C GLN A 116 -20.81 -7.48 -5.59
N LYS A 117 -21.79 -8.16 -5.00
CA LYS A 117 -23.16 -8.20 -5.49
C LYS A 117 -23.97 -6.96 -5.10
N SER A 118 -25.08 -6.75 -5.79
CA SER A 118 -26.04 -5.69 -5.45
C SER A 118 -26.56 -5.80 -4.01
N GLY A 119 -26.68 -7.02 -3.47
CA GLY A 119 -27.06 -7.31 -2.08
C GLY A 119 -25.98 -7.00 -1.05
N GLY A 120 -24.75 -6.81 -1.48
CA GLY A 120 -23.58 -6.55 -0.63
C GLY A 120 -22.87 -7.81 -0.13
N ASP A 121 -23.23 -8.99 -0.62
CA ASP A 121 -22.45 -10.21 -0.53
C ASP A 121 -21.45 -10.25 -1.70
N PHE A 122 -20.53 -11.22 -1.66
CA PHE A 122 -19.47 -11.34 -2.65
C PHE A 122 -19.51 -12.71 -3.33
N ASP A 123 -19.25 -12.75 -4.64
CA ASP A 123 -18.91 -13.96 -5.35
C ASP A 123 -17.39 -14.16 -5.34
N GLU A 124 -16.94 -15.37 -5.09
CA GLU A 124 -15.51 -15.70 -5.06
C GLU A 124 -15.05 -16.19 -6.41
N GLU A 125 -13.99 -15.55 -6.91
CA GLU A 125 -13.34 -15.94 -8.15
C GLU A 125 -11.84 -16.12 -7.90
N ASP A 126 -11.28 -17.25 -8.35
CA ASP A 126 -9.86 -17.53 -8.33
C ASP A 126 -9.29 -17.32 -9.72
N VAL A 127 -8.64 -16.18 -9.94
CA VAL A 127 -8.21 -15.72 -11.25
C VAL A 127 -6.72 -15.85 -11.42
N ASP A 128 -6.29 -16.49 -12.48
CA ASP A 128 -4.87 -16.57 -12.82
C ASP A 128 -4.36 -15.20 -13.27
N PRO A 129 -3.28 -14.69 -12.67
CA PRO A 129 -2.67 -13.47 -13.17
C PRO A 129 -2.10 -13.70 -14.58
N PRO A 130 -2.46 -12.88 -15.57
CA PRO A 130 -1.95 -13.05 -16.92
C PRO A 130 -0.44 -12.83 -16.94
N GLY A 131 0.32 -13.81 -17.42
CA GLY A 131 1.78 -13.71 -17.55
C GLY A 131 2.58 -14.36 -16.43
N GLY A 132 1.94 -14.94 -15.45
CA GLY A 132 2.57 -15.71 -14.37
C GLY A 132 2.29 -15.15 -12.98
N ALA A 133 2.85 -15.80 -11.98
CA ALA A 133 2.62 -15.48 -10.58
C ALA A 133 3.11 -14.07 -10.21
N ILE A 134 2.48 -13.49 -9.19
CA ILE A 134 2.90 -12.24 -8.57
C ILE A 134 3.81 -12.58 -7.39
N GLU A 135 4.99 -11.97 -7.39
CA GLU A 135 6.00 -12.18 -6.36
C GLU A 135 5.74 -11.31 -5.12
N GLN A 136 5.42 -10.03 -5.34
CA GLN A 136 5.28 -9.04 -4.28
C GLN A 136 3.81 -8.70 -4.01
N PRO A 137 3.42 -8.50 -2.75
CA PRO A 137 2.03 -8.22 -2.37
C PRO A 137 1.60 -6.77 -2.63
N TRP A 138 2.30 -6.01 -3.46
CA TRP A 138 1.98 -4.60 -3.72
C TRP A 138 0.99 -4.47 -4.86
N LEU A 139 -0.22 -4.06 -4.53
CA LEU A 139 -1.28 -3.79 -5.49
C LEU A 139 -1.43 -2.28 -5.67
N VAL A 140 -1.34 -1.83 -6.90
CA VAL A 140 -1.50 -0.44 -7.30
C VAL A 140 -2.52 -0.37 -8.42
N SER A 141 -3.28 0.72 -8.47
CA SER A 141 -4.21 1.00 -9.57
C SER A 141 -3.90 2.33 -10.21
N ALA A 142 -4.05 2.38 -11.51
CA ALA A 142 -3.90 3.60 -12.29
C ALA A 142 -4.74 3.55 -13.55
N ASP A 143 -5.31 4.68 -13.91
CA ASP A 143 -5.95 4.89 -15.20
C ASP A 143 -4.86 5.03 -16.27
N VAL A 144 -4.49 3.91 -16.90
CA VAL A 144 -3.36 3.89 -17.85
C VAL A 144 -3.77 4.22 -19.28
N ASP A 145 -5.03 4.14 -19.61
CA ASP A 145 -5.52 4.47 -20.97
C ASP A 145 -6.23 5.82 -21.06
N GLY A 146 -6.52 6.45 -19.91
CA GLY A 146 -7.09 7.81 -19.84
C GLY A 146 -8.60 7.84 -19.92
N ASP A 147 -9.29 6.71 -19.73
CA ASP A 147 -10.74 6.60 -19.76
C ASP A 147 -11.44 7.05 -18.46
N GLY A 148 -10.66 7.36 -17.45
CA GLY A 148 -11.11 7.79 -16.12
C GLY A 148 -11.36 6.66 -15.14
N LYS A 149 -11.13 5.41 -15.53
CA LYS A 149 -11.28 4.23 -14.69
C LYS A 149 -9.92 3.57 -14.47
N PRO A 150 -9.54 3.29 -13.21
CA PRO A 150 -8.23 2.71 -12.95
C PRO A 150 -8.19 1.21 -13.27
N GLU A 151 -7.13 0.77 -13.91
CA GLU A 151 -6.73 -0.61 -14.07
C GLU A 151 -5.93 -1.09 -12.87
N LEU A 152 -5.99 -2.38 -12.58
CA LEU A 152 -5.09 -3.03 -11.63
C LEU A 152 -3.73 -3.27 -12.29
N LEU A 153 -2.66 -2.80 -11.66
CA LEU A 153 -1.29 -2.99 -12.15
C LEU A 153 -0.67 -4.22 -11.48
N LEU A 154 -0.26 -5.18 -12.32
CA LEU A 154 0.34 -6.44 -11.90
C LEU A 154 1.81 -6.50 -12.33
N PRO A 155 2.78 -6.23 -11.43
CA PRO A 155 4.20 -6.43 -11.72
C PRO A 155 4.53 -7.92 -11.87
N GLN A 156 5.17 -8.28 -12.98
CA GLN A 156 5.49 -9.67 -13.30
C GLN A 156 6.73 -9.73 -14.17
N LYS A 157 7.66 -10.65 -13.87
CA LYS A 157 8.88 -10.84 -14.68
C LYS A 157 9.51 -9.48 -15.06
N ASN A 158 9.60 -9.20 -16.37
CA ASN A 158 10.18 -7.98 -16.93
C ASN A 158 9.15 -6.94 -17.41
N PHE A 159 7.91 -7.03 -16.95
CA PHE A 159 6.83 -6.10 -17.35
C PHE A 159 5.82 -5.88 -16.23
N VAL A 160 4.98 -4.88 -16.41
CA VAL A 160 3.74 -4.68 -15.65
C VAL A 160 2.56 -4.78 -16.61
N ARG A 161 1.52 -5.48 -16.22
CA ARG A 161 0.25 -5.50 -16.95
C ARG A 161 -0.81 -4.69 -16.22
N ALA A 162 -1.46 -3.83 -16.98
CA ALA A 162 -2.68 -3.17 -16.57
C ALA A 162 -3.87 -4.05 -16.96
N VAL A 163 -4.65 -4.46 -15.98
CA VAL A 163 -5.72 -5.44 -16.19
C VAL A 163 -7.04 -4.97 -15.61
N VAL A 164 -8.12 -5.42 -16.25
CA VAL A 164 -9.50 -5.32 -15.77
C VAL A 164 -10.07 -6.72 -15.72
N LEU A 165 -10.88 -6.99 -14.72
CA LEU A 165 -11.56 -8.27 -14.58
C LEU A 165 -12.82 -8.28 -15.44
N GLU A 166 -12.88 -9.19 -16.40
CA GLU A 166 -14.01 -9.33 -17.34
C GLU A 166 -14.47 -10.77 -17.39
N GLN A 167 -15.74 -10.99 -17.75
CA GLN A 167 -16.23 -12.32 -18.08
C GLN A 167 -15.77 -12.75 -19.47
N GLU A 168 -15.31 -13.98 -19.57
CA GLU A 168 -14.90 -14.54 -20.85
C GLU A 168 -16.08 -14.70 -21.78
N ILE A 169 -15.90 -14.26 -23.04
CA ILE A 169 -16.95 -14.39 -24.05
C ILE A 169 -17.04 -15.86 -24.44
N LYS A 170 -18.18 -16.47 -24.19
CA LYS A 170 -18.42 -17.88 -24.52
C LYS A 170 -18.61 -18.15 -25.99
N THR A 171 -18.12 -19.33 -26.39
CA THR A 171 -18.46 -19.92 -27.67
C THR A 171 -19.98 -20.23 -27.68
N PRO A 172 -20.72 -19.89 -28.74
CA PRO A 172 -22.13 -20.24 -28.86
C PRO A 172 -22.35 -21.76 -28.66
N GLY A 173 -23.22 -22.11 -27.72
CA GLY A 173 -23.54 -23.50 -27.40
C GLY A 173 -22.91 -24.05 -26.09
N SER A 174 -22.06 -23.31 -25.41
CA SER A 174 -21.54 -23.70 -24.10
C SER A 174 -22.61 -23.52 -23.00
N THR A 175 -22.80 -24.54 -22.18
CA THR A 175 -23.77 -24.55 -21.05
C THR A 175 -23.18 -24.10 -19.73
N ASN A 176 -21.83 -23.96 -19.62
CA ASN A 176 -21.17 -23.55 -18.40
C ASN A 176 -21.31 -22.03 -18.16
N GLN A 177 -21.21 -21.54 -16.94
CA GLN A 177 -21.12 -20.11 -16.66
C GLN A 177 -19.81 -19.53 -17.23
N PRO A 178 -19.78 -18.25 -17.65
CA PRO A 178 -18.54 -17.63 -18.11
C PRO A 178 -17.54 -17.52 -16.97
N ASP A 179 -16.31 -17.88 -17.23
CA ASP A 179 -15.21 -17.70 -16.28
C ASP A 179 -14.79 -16.22 -16.22
N TRP A 180 -14.36 -15.78 -15.05
CA TRP A 180 -13.77 -14.47 -14.88
C TRP A 180 -12.28 -14.55 -15.21
N VAL A 181 -11.81 -13.59 -16.00
CA VAL A 181 -10.41 -13.51 -16.43
C VAL A 181 -9.90 -12.08 -16.33
N PHE A 182 -8.63 -11.92 -16.00
CA PHE A 182 -7.99 -10.62 -16.12
C PHE A 182 -7.69 -10.35 -17.60
N ARG A 183 -8.43 -9.43 -18.17
CA ARG A 183 -8.17 -8.92 -19.52
C ARG A 183 -7.07 -7.88 -19.46
N VAL A 184 -6.00 -8.13 -20.21
CA VAL A 184 -4.91 -7.16 -20.32
C VAL A 184 -5.36 -5.99 -21.20
N LYS A 185 -5.39 -4.81 -20.62
CA LYS A 185 -5.65 -3.55 -21.35
C LYS A 185 -4.37 -2.99 -21.91
N ASP A 186 -3.25 -3.12 -21.15
CA ASP A 186 -1.96 -2.64 -21.59
C ASP A 186 -0.82 -3.44 -20.94
N GLN A 187 0.37 -3.34 -21.54
CA GLN A 187 1.59 -3.91 -21.00
C GLN A 187 2.72 -2.91 -21.07
N ILE A 188 3.35 -2.69 -19.96
CA ILE A 188 4.46 -1.76 -19.78
C ILE A 188 5.71 -2.59 -19.51
N ASN A 189 6.63 -2.59 -20.47
CA ASN A 189 7.84 -3.40 -20.38
C ASN A 189 8.93 -2.66 -19.61
N GLY A 190 9.75 -3.42 -18.87
CA GLY A 190 10.99 -2.94 -18.28
C GLY A 190 12.03 -2.58 -19.34
N ALA A 191 13.15 -2.05 -18.89
CA ALA A 191 14.23 -1.57 -19.76
C ALA A 191 14.97 -2.68 -20.52
N ALA A 192 14.99 -3.88 -19.97
CA ALA A 192 15.72 -5.02 -20.54
C ALA A 192 14.89 -6.32 -20.47
N GLY A 193 15.27 -7.29 -21.29
CA GLY A 193 14.58 -8.58 -21.36
C GLY A 193 14.73 -9.43 -20.09
N ASP A 194 15.81 -9.23 -19.36
CA ASP A 194 16.12 -9.87 -18.09
C ASP A 194 15.76 -9.04 -16.86
N SER A 195 15.10 -7.89 -17.04
CA SER A 195 14.54 -7.09 -15.92
C SER A 195 13.68 -7.94 -15.00
N ARG A 196 13.74 -7.67 -13.70
CA ARG A 196 12.86 -8.25 -12.68
C ARG A 196 12.04 -7.16 -12.01
N ILE A 197 10.84 -6.93 -12.56
CA ILE A 197 9.96 -5.87 -12.08
C ILE A 197 9.21 -6.37 -10.85
N VAL A 198 9.49 -5.77 -9.71
CA VAL A 198 8.92 -6.13 -8.41
C VAL A 198 7.89 -5.13 -7.90
N GLY A 199 7.79 -3.96 -8.50
CA GLY A 199 6.83 -2.95 -8.11
C GLY A 199 6.57 -1.94 -9.21
N ALA A 200 5.43 -1.27 -9.12
CA ALA A 200 5.07 -0.16 -9.98
C ALA A 200 4.35 0.92 -9.16
N THR A 201 4.46 2.16 -9.62
CA THR A 201 3.64 3.24 -9.10
C THR A 201 3.32 4.22 -10.20
N ALA A 202 2.14 4.86 -10.09
CA ALA A 202 1.68 5.84 -11.07
C ALA A 202 1.82 7.25 -10.50
N VAL A 203 2.31 8.16 -11.32
CA VAL A 203 2.43 9.56 -10.93
C VAL A 203 1.78 10.44 -11.99
N ARG A 204 0.84 11.27 -11.56
CA ARG A 204 0.18 12.26 -12.45
C ARG A 204 0.95 13.56 -12.42
N ASN A 205 1.25 14.08 -13.59
CA ASN A 205 1.86 15.38 -13.75
C ASN A 205 0.92 16.33 -14.55
N GLY A 206 0.46 17.37 -13.86
CA GLY A 206 -0.33 18.42 -14.50
C GLY A 206 -1.69 17.95 -15.01
N THR A 207 -2.03 18.37 -16.24
CA THR A 207 -3.34 18.17 -16.86
C THR A 207 -3.44 16.92 -17.73
N ASN A 208 -2.39 16.12 -17.84
CA ASN A 208 -2.44 14.89 -18.62
C ASN A 208 -3.32 13.86 -17.93
N ASN A 209 -4.26 13.29 -18.66
CA ASN A 209 -5.15 12.25 -18.12
C ASN A 209 -4.39 10.96 -17.84
N VAL A 210 -3.39 10.63 -18.65
CA VAL A 210 -2.59 9.40 -18.48
C VAL A 210 -1.38 9.71 -17.59
N PRO A 211 -1.20 8.97 -16.49
CA PRO A 211 -0.05 9.12 -15.63
C PRO A 211 1.22 8.56 -16.28
N ALA A 212 2.37 8.97 -15.81
CA ALA A 212 3.61 8.23 -16.04
C ALA A 212 3.70 7.08 -15.04
N ILE A 213 4.31 5.98 -15.44
CA ILE A 213 4.46 4.78 -14.63
C ILE A 213 5.95 4.60 -14.31
N PHE A 214 6.23 4.44 -13.03
CA PHE A 214 7.56 4.05 -12.57
C PHE A 214 7.57 2.56 -12.28
N LEU A 215 8.56 1.87 -12.82
CA LEU A 215 8.80 0.45 -12.60
C LEU A 215 10.05 0.27 -11.74
N LEU A 216 9.95 -0.54 -10.71
CA LEU A 216 11.08 -0.93 -9.87
C LEU A 216 11.69 -2.23 -10.40
N ASP A 217 12.88 -2.15 -10.97
CA ASP A 217 13.64 -3.28 -11.47
C ASP A 217 14.69 -3.72 -10.44
N ALA A 218 14.42 -4.85 -9.80
CA ALA A 218 15.29 -5.38 -8.77
C ALA A 218 16.54 -6.08 -9.32
N GLU A 219 16.53 -6.55 -10.58
CA GLU A 219 17.70 -7.15 -11.20
C GLU A 219 18.78 -6.11 -11.49
N HIS A 220 18.38 -5.00 -12.10
CA HIS A 220 19.29 -3.92 -12.47
C HIS A 220 19.42 -2.84 -11.39
N LYS A 221 18.70 -2.97 -10.26
CA LYS A 221 18.67 -1.98 -9.18
C LYS A 221 18.38 -0.57 -9.69
N GLN A 222 17.34 -0.45 -10.51
CA GLN A 222 16.99 0.80 -11.15
C GLN A 222 15.49 1.07 -11.09
N LEU A 223 15.16 2.35 -11.18
CA LEU A 223 13.81 2.84 -11.39
C LEU A 223 13.68 3.26 -12.84
N SER A 224 12.74 2.65 -13.56
CA SER A 224 12.46 2.98 -14.96
C SER A 224 11.23 3.86 -15.06
N LEU A 225 11.36 5.05 -15.62
CA LEU A 225 10.25 5.90 -15.98
C LEU A 225 9.70 5.47 -17.33
N CYS A 226 8.43 5.12 -17.36
CA CYS A 226 7.70 4.77 -18.56
C CYS A 226 6.65 5.81 -18.89
N GLU A 227 6.66 6.27 -20.13
CA GLU A 227 5.72 7.25 -20.66
C GLU A 227 5.15 6.76 -21.99
N ARG A 228 3.96 7.22 -22.36
CA ARG A 228 3.39 6.94 -23.69
C ARG A 228 3.98 7.87 -24.74
N ASP A 229 4.44 7.31 -25.83
CA ASP A 229 4.86 8.07 -27.00
C ASP A 229 3.63 8.62 -27.80
N ALA A 230 3.90 9.38 -28.83
CA ALA A 230 2.86 9.97 -29.68
C ALA A 230 1.96 8.93 -30.38
N ALA A 231 2.41 7.68 -30.48
CA ALA A 231 1.63 6.56 -31.03
C ALA A 231 0.84 5.81 -29.93
N GLY A 232 0.90 6.28 -28.67
CA GLY A 232 0.24 5.66 -27.55
C GLY A 232 0.95 4.42 -26.99
N VAL A 233 2.20 4.18 -27.39
CA VAL A 233 3.00 3.02 -26.95
C VAL A 233 3.84 3.39 -25.73
N TRP A 234 3.81 2.55 -24.71
CA TRP A 234 4.66 2.71 -23.54
C TRP A 234 6.12 2.51 -23.87
N ARG A 235 6.94 3.47 -23.45
CA ARG A 235 8.39 3.42 -23.62
C ARG A 235 9.08 3.81 -22.34
N VAL A 236 10.17 3.13 -22.05
CA VAL A 236 11.09 3.58 -21.02
C VAL A 236 11.76 4.85 -21.53
N SER A 237 11.46 5.96 -20.89
CA SER A 237 12.04 7.27 -21.23
C SER A 237 13.33 7.52 -20.48
N ARG A 238 13.45 7.00 -19.26
CA ARG A 238 14.66 7.14 -18.42
C ARG A 238 14.81 5.98 -17.46
N ASN A 239 16.06 5.69 -17.11
CA ASN A 239 16.43 4.80 -16.02
C ASN A 239 17.26 5.58 -15.01
N VAL A 240 16.98 5.35 -13.73
CA VAL A 240 17.73 5.91 -12.60
C VAL A 240 18.24 4.76 -11.77
N GLU A 241 19.57 4.68 -11.62
CA GLU A 241 20.20 3.70 -10.75
C GLU A 241 19.84 4.00 -9.29
N LEU A 242 19.50 2.97 -8.54
CA LEU A 242 19.11 3.09 -7.15
C LEU A 242 20.28 2.83 -6.22
N PRO A 243 20.47 3.67 -5.21
CA PRO A 243 21.55 3.49 -4.23
C PRO A 243 21.25 2.37 -3.22
N VAL A 244 20.03 1.85 -3.22
CA VAL A 244 19.58 0.79 -2.30
C VAL A 244 19.58 -0.56 -3.01
N SER A 245 19.96 -1.62 -2.30
CA SER A 245 20.07 -2.97 -2.85
C SER A 245 18.86 -3.86 -2.55
N ASP A 246 18.22 -3.64 -1.42
CA ASP A 246 17.11 -4.46 -0.92
C ASP A 246 15.87 -3.59 -0.80
N PHE A 247 14.89 -3.86 -1.66
CA PHE A 247 13.67 -3.06 -1.74
C PHE A 247 12.56 -3.68 -0.89
N VAL A 248 11.91 -2.85 -0.10
CA VAL A 248 10.75 -3.22 0.72
C VAL A 248 9.48 -2.47 0.32
N GLY A 249 9.58 -1.41 -0.48
CA GLY A 249 8.42 -0.66 -0.94
C GLY A 249 8.73 0.37 -2.03
N LEU A 250 7.68 0.72 -2.78
CA LEU A 250 7.68 1.79 -3.78
C LEU A 250 6.39 2.60 -3.64
N GLN A 251 6.51 3.92 -3.47
CA GLN A 251 5.36 4.79 -3.27
C GLN A 251 5.48 6.08 -4.05
N SER A 252 4.36 6.56 -4.58
CA SER A 252 4.24 7.92 -5.07
C SER A 252 3.77 8.83 -3.93
N VAL A 253 4.56 9.85 -3.62
CA VAL A 253 4.33 10.75 -2.50
C VAL A 253 4.52 12.21 -2.91
N ALA A 254 3.77 13.13 -2.31
CA ALA A 254 3.99 14.57 -2.49
C ALA A 254 4.98 15.05 -1.44
N LEU A 255 6.25 15.11 -1.79
CA LEU A 255 7.32 15.63 -0.95
C LEU A 255 7.73 17.04 -1.41
N GLY A 256 8.10 17.92 -0.48
CA GLY A 256 8.61 19.26 -0.81
C GLY A 256 7.57 20.29 -1.23
N GLY A 257 6.28 20.03 -0.97
CA GLY A 257 5.16 20.94 -1.24
C GLY A 257 3.97 20.28 -1.92
N THR A 258 2.82 20.94 -1.93
CA THR A 258 1.56 20.37 -2.39
C THR A 258 1.51 20.03 -3.89
N ASN A 259 2.42 20.58 -4.69
CA ASN A 259 2.42 20.40 -6.15
C ASN A 259 3.63 19.62 -6.68
N VAL A 260 4.53 19.17 -5.81
CA VAL A 260 5.71 18.41 -6.22
C VAL A 260 5.51 16.95 -5.84
N GLN A 261 5.35 16.11 -6.83
CA GLN A 261 5.30 14.66 -6.63
C GLN A 261 6.72 14.10 -6.64
N SER A 262 6.92 13.06 -5.89
CA SER A 262 8.16 12.30 -5.83
C SER A 262 7.85 10.82 -5.83
N VAL A 263 8.80 10.01 -6.24
CA VAL A 263 8.76 8.56 -6.07
C VAL A 263 9.73 8.19 -4.96
N ALA A 264 9.20 7.64 -3.88
CA ALA A 264 9.99 7.13 -2.76
C ALA A 264 10.11 5.62 -2.85
N PHE A 265 11.29 5.11 -2.57
CA PHE A 265 11.54 3.68 -2.40
C PHE A 265 12.30 3.42 -1.11
N LEU A 266 11.87 2.35 -0.47
CA LEU A 266 12.38 1.89 0.79
C LEU A 266 13.38 0.77 0.55
N GLY A 267 14.56 0.92 1.09
CA GLY A 267 15.53 -0.14 1.24
C GLY A 267 15.57 -0.64 2.68
N GLN A 268 16.41 -1.63 2.93
CA GLN A 268 16.53 -2.24 4.25
C GLN A 268 17.03 -1.24 5.34
N ASN A 269 17.93 -0.36 4.97
CA ASN A 269 18.57 0.59 5.88
C ASN A 269 18.66 2.01 5.32
N ALA A 270 18.05 2.25 4.17
CA ALA A 270 18.06 3.52 3.48
C ALA A 270 16.75 3.77 2.77
N VAL A 271 16.38 5.03 2.63
CA VAL A 271 15.29 5.46 1.76
C VAL A 271 15.86 6.41 0.72
N ALA A 272 15.47 6.17 -0.51
CA ALA A 272 15.80 7.07 -1.60
C ALA A 272 14.53 7.55 -2.28
N TRP A 273 14.55 8.75 -2.85
CA TRP A 273 13.41 9.27 -3.59
C TRP A 273 13.88 10.07 -4.79
N LEU A 274 12.99 10.11 -5.74
CA LEU A 274 13.15 10.86 -6.96
C LEU A 274 12.20 12.06 -6.90
N PRO A 275 12.67 13.27 -6.68
CA PRO A 275 11.83 14.45 -6.75
C PRO A 275 11.46 14.73 -8.20
N LEU A 276 10.17 15.03 -8.44
CA LEU A 276 9.64 15.40 -9.74
C LEU A 276 9.22 16.88 -9.66
N ALA A 277 9.99 17.77 -10.26
CA ALA A 277 9.76 19.21 -10.19
C ALA A 277 9.09 19.75 -11.45
N GLY A 278 8.07 20.61 -11.27
CA GLY A 278 7.50 21.43 -12.35
C GLY A 278 6.56 20.71 -13.31
N LYS A 279 6.28 21.39 -14.45
CA LYS A 279 5.39 20.86 -15.52
C LYS A 279 6.09 19.87 -16.43
N VAL A 280 7.40 19.82 -16.39
CA VAL A 280 8.23 18.88 -17.14
C VAL A 280 8.84 17.91 -16.14
N TRP A 281 8.68 16.63 -16.42
CA TRP A 281 9.22 15.55 -15.61
C TRP A 281 10.74 15.46 -15.78
N GLU A 282 11.45 16.37 -15.11
CA GLU A 282 12.91 16.31 -15.05
C GLU A 282 13.33 15.49 -13.85
N LEU A 283 13.92 14.33 -14.14
CA LEU A 283 14.61 13.52 -13.15
C LEU A 283 15.93 14.24 -12.85
N THR A 284 15.94 15.08 -11.83
CA THR A 284 17.11 15.91 -11.54
C THR A 284 18.12 15.21 -10.68
N ALA A 285 17.68 14.57 -9.62
CA ALA A 285 18.55 13.88 -8.67
C ALA A 285 17.79 12.80 -7.91
N LEU A 286 18.51 11.79 -7.50
CA LEU A 286 18.09 10.82 -6.52
C LEU A 286 18.78 11.18 -5.21
N ASP A 287 18.00 11.57 -4.20
CA ASP A 287 18.49 11.79 -2.86
C ASP A 287 18.24 10.54 -2.00
N GLY A 288 19.06 10.32 -1.01
CA GLY A 288 18.94 9.20 -0.10
C GLY A 288 19.10 9.63 1.35
N TYR A 289 18.50 8.85 2.24
CA TYR A 289 18.67 9.00 3.67
C TYR A 289 19.16 7.71 4.28
N ASP A 290 20.31 7.78 4.94
CA ASP A 290 20.86 6.70 5.74
C ASP A 290 20.71 7.07 7.22
N THR A 291 20.18 6.14 8.02
CA THR A 291 20.10 6.37 9.45
C THR A 291 21.50 6.41 10.07
N PRO A 292 21.82 7.41 10.90
CA PRO A 292 23.08 7.41 11.63
C PRO A 292 23.08 6.48 12.87
N VAL A 293 21.99 5.76 13.10
CA VAL A 293 21.93 4.72 14.13
C VAL A 293 22.81 3.55 13.72
N LYS A 294 23.89 3.32 14.46
CA LYS A 294 24.82 2.22 14.16
C LYS A 294 24.08 0.88 14.22
N ASP A 295 24.25 0.07 13.17
CA ASP A 295 23.56 -1.21 13.00
C ASP A 295 22.01 -1.05 13.02
N GLY A 296 21.52 0.12 12.59
CA GLY A 296 20.10 0.42 12.47
C GLY A 296 19.46 -0.29 11.29
N TYR A 297 18.16 -0.51 11.40
CA TYR A 297 17.34 -1.10 10.35
C TYR A 297 16.10 -0.25 10.10
N LEU A 298 16.04 0.44 8.97
CA LEU A 298 14.86 1.20 8.56
C LEU A 298 13.81 0.24 8.01
N ASN A 299 12.72 0.09 8.75
CA ASN A 299 11.65 -0.86 8.42
C ASN A 299 10.55 -0.22 7.58
N ASP A 300 10.22 1.03 7.85
CA ASP A 300 9.13 1.75 7.18
C ASP A 300 9.37 3.26 7.20
N VAL A 301 8.63 3.99 6.39
CA VAL A 301 8.59 5.45 6.37
C VAL A 301 7.18 5.96 6.15
N VAL A 302 6.83 7.00 6.86
CA VAL A 302 5.59 7.74 6.62
C VAL A 302 5.89 9.20 6.30
N ALA A 303 5.02 9.81 5.51
CA ALA A 303 5.17 11.18 5.06
C ALA A 303 3.96 12.03 5.45
N GLY A 304 4.20 13.20 6.01
CA GLY A 304 3.17 14.17 6.35
C GLY A 304 3.77 15.51 6.69
N ASP A 305 2.98 16.58 6.63
CA ASP A 305 3.39 17.89 7.10
C ASP A 305 3.29 17.93 8.62
N LEU A 306 4.37 17.57 9.29
CA LEU A 306 4.48 17.53 10.76
C LEU A 306 5.07 18.83 11.33
N SER A 307 5.52 19.73 10.48
CA SER A 307 6.10 21.02 10.85
C SER A 307 5.18 22.21 10.51
N ASN A 308 3.99 21.93 9.95
CA ASN A 308 3.01 22.92 9.49
C ASN A 308 3.61 23.97 8.53
N THR A 309 4.49 23.50 7.67
CA THR A 309 5.20 24.35 6.69
C THR A 309 4.61 24.30 5.29
N GLY A 310 3.58 23.48 5.09
CA GLY A 310 3.03 23.13 3.78
C GLY A 310 3.88 22.12 3.00
N ARG A 311 4.94 21.61 3.60
CA ARG A 311 5.82 20.58 3.03
C ARG A 311 5.68 19.28 3.78
N LYS A 312 5.96 18.18 3.11
CA LYS A 312 5.96 16.85 3.75
C LYS A 312 7.30 16.61 4.44
N ASP A 313 7.22 16.21 5.70
CA ASP A 313 8.32 15.60 6.44
C ASP A 313 8.28 14.10 6.28
N LEU A 314 9.39 13.42 6.52
CA LEU A 314 9.50 11.96 6.53
C LEU A 314 9.82 11.49 7.94
N VAL A 315 9.10 10.48 8.39
CA VAL A 315 9.40 9.78 9.64
C VAL A 315 9.79 8.36 9.32
N PHE A 316 11.03 8.01 9.59
CA PHE A 316 11.56 6.66 9.40
C PHE A 316 11.44 5.87 10.69
N LEU A 317 10.95 4.65 10.57
CA LEU A 317 10.84 3.69 11.65
C LEU A 317 12.09 2.81 11.65
N GLU A 318 12.95 3.02 12.63
CA GLU A 318 14.15 2.23 12.83
C GLU A 318 13.87 1.17 13.91
N THR A 319 13.93 -0.11 13.53
CA THR A 319 13.45 -1.21 14.36
C THR A 319 14.55 -2.02 15.05
N ALA A 320 15.82 -1.80 14.72
CA ALA A 320 16.92 -2.49 15.41
C ALA A 320 17.23 -1.89 16.78
N LYS A 321 17.02 -0.58 16.95
CA LYS A 321 17.28 0.17 18.18
C LYS A 321 16.07 0.99 18.65
N ASN A 322 14.93 0.84 17.98
CA ASN A 322 13.62 1.41 18.33
C ASN A 322 13.60 2.95 18.27
N TYR A 323 14.12 3.53 17.19
CA TYR A 323 14.12 4.97 16.96
C TYR A 323 13.09 5.38 15.94
N LEU A 324 12.68 6.64 16.04
CA LEU A 324 12.04 7.39 14.97
C LEU A 324 13.00 8.51 14.52
N ASP A 325 13.26 8.56 13.22
CA ASP A 325 14.03 9.63 12.60
C ASP A 325 13.07 10.55 11.84
N LEU A 326 12.88 11.77 12.34
CA LEU A 326 12.16 12.82 11.63
C LEU A 326 13.15 13.60 10.74
N VAL A 327 12.84 13.61 9.45
CA VAL A 327 13.67 14.24 8.43
C VAL A 327 12.83 15.23 7.63
N SER A 328 13.30 16.43 7.48
CA SER A 328 12.62 17.51 6.76
C SER A 328 13.41 17.92 5.52
N PHE A 329 12.77 18.66 4.62
CA PHE A 329 13.45 19.23 3.45
C PHE A 329 13.94 20.66 3.72
N ASP A 330 15.19 20.91 3.40
CA ASP A 330 15.75 22.26 3.41
C ASP A 330 15.26 23.11 2.22
N SER A 331 15.73 24.33 2.13
CA SER A 331 15.39 25.25 1.02
C SER A 331 15.90 24.79 -0.35
N HIS A 332 16.81 23.85 -0.39
CA HIS A 332 17.37 23.26 -1.61
C HIS A 332 16.75 21.89 -1.93
N HIS A 333 15.66 21.53 -1.26
CA HIS A 333 14.98 20.25 -1.38
C HIS A 333 15.85 19.03 -1.01
N LYS A 334 16.85 19.23 -0.15
CA LYS A 334 17.63 18.13 0.42
C LYS A 334 17.06 17.70 1.75
N LEU A 335 17.13 16.41 2.04
CA LEU A 335 16.76 15.88 3.33
C LEU A 335 17.79 16.27 4.39
N VAL A 336 17.27 16.82 5.47
CA VAL A 336 18.05 17.15 6.66
C VAL A 336 17.38 16.52 7.88
N PRO A 337 18.15 15.86 8.74
CA PRO A 337 17.61 15.36 10.01
C PRO A 337 17.07 16.54 10.83
N SER A 338 15.79 16.43 11.25
CA SER A 338 15.14 17.44 12.09
C SER A 338 15.12 17.01 13.54
N ASN A 339 14.73 15.78 13.80
CA ASN A 339 14.66 15.24 15.15
C ASN A 339 14.83 13.73 15.15
N ARG A 340 15.26 13.19 16.27
CA ARG A 340 15.33 11.74 16.52
C ARG A 340 15.05 11.48 17.97
N TRP A 341 14.26 10.42 18.23
CA TRP A 341 14.06 9.96 19.58
C TRP A 341 13.85 8.44 19.61
N GLN A 342 14.27 7.86 20.72
CA GLN A 342 14.00 6.46 21.00
C GLN A 342 12.59 6.31 21.54
N VAL A 343 11.80 5.44 20.91
CA VAL A 343 10.40 5.24 21.29
C VAL A 343 10.28 4.47 22.59
N PHE A 344 11.17 3.48 22.75
CA PHE A 344 11.29 2.69 24.00
C PHE A 344 12.67 2.04 24.07
N GLU A 345 13.11 1.71 25.27
CA GLU A 345 14.30 0.88 25.49
C GLU A 345 13.93 -0.61 25.46
N GLN A 346 14.65 -1.37 24.66
CA GLN A 346 14.44 -2.81 24.60
C GLN A 346 15.11 -3.48 25.80
N HIS A 347 14.31 -3.93 26.75
CA HIS A 347 14.79 -4.84 27.79
C HIS A 347 14.78 -6.27 27.24
N THR A 348 15.96 -6.82 26.93
CA THR A 348 16.10 -8.21 26.50
C THR A 348 15.83 -9.15 27.69
N PHE A 349 14.61 -9.68 27.75
CA PHE A 349 14.33 -10.86 28.58
C PHE A 349 14.81 -12.08 27.80
N ARG A 350 15.72 -12.85 28.41
CA ARG A 350 16.20 -14.12 27.84
C ARG A 350 15.01 -15.03 27.54
N GLY A 351 14.77 -15.31 26.26
CA GLY A 351 13.83 -16.34 25.84
C GLY A 351 12.81 -16.02 24.76
N ARG A 352 12.76 -14.80 24.23
CA ARG A 352 11.88 -14.50 23.07
C ARG A 352 12.71 -14.09 21.85
N THR A 353 12.84 -15.04 20.91
CA THR A 353 13.50 -14.83 19.60
C THR A 353 12.52 -14.39 18.49
N ASP A 354 11.21 -14.34 18.78
CA ASP A 354 10.16 -14.15 17.77
C ASP A 354 9.39 -12.83 17.92
N ALA A 355 9.99 -11.82 18.53
CA ALA A 355 9.37 -10.49 18.60
C ALA A 355 9.34 -9.85 17.22
N LEU A 356 8.15 -9.36 16.82
CA LEU A 356 8.01 -8.54 15.61
C LEU A 356 8.90 -7.30 15.72
N PRO A 357 9.40 -6.78 14.58
CA PRO A 357 10.10 -5.51 14.55
C PRO A 357 9.24 -4.39 15.16
N GLU A 358 9.86 -3.51 15.97
CA GLU A 358 9.19 -2.40 16.64
C GLU A 358 10.02 -1.11 16.52
N PRO A 359 9.41 0.06 16.31
CA PRO A 359 7.99 0.31 16.12
C PRO A 359 7.45 -0.31 14.83
N ARG A 360 6.20 -0.79 14.86
CA ARG A 360 5.65 -1.65 13.80
C ARG A 360 5.19 -0.89 12.57
N GLU A 361 4.43 0.15 12.81
CA GLU A 361 3.77 0.96 11.79
C GLU A 361 3.64 2.38 12.28
N ALA A 362 3.57 3.32 11.36
CA ALA A 362 3.21 4.70 11.65
C ALA A 362 2.25 5.27 10.61
N LEU A 363 1.63 6.37 10.97
CA LEU A 363 0.69 7.07 10.11
C LEU A 363 0.68 8.55 10.48
N VAL A 364 0.53 9.42 9.49
CA VAL A 364 0.38 10.85 9.70
C VAL A 364 -1.03 11.27 9.30
N ALA A 365 -1.78 11.79 10.26
CA ALA A 365 -3.14 12.27 10.06
C ALA A 365 -3.53 13.26 11.16
N ASP A 366 -4.40 14.20 10.86
CA ASP A 366 -5.05 15.03 11.88
C ASP A 366 -6.07 14.16 12.66
N VAL A 367 -5.66 13.68 13.81
CA VAL A 367 -6.50 12.84 14.68
C VAL A 367 -6.97 13.59 15.91
N THR A 368 -6.37 14.72 16.24
CA THR A 368 -6.86 15.64 17.28
C THR A 368 -8.01 16.51 16.79
N GLY A 369 -8.12 16.72 15.48
CA GLY A 369 -9.17 17.53 14.85
C GLY A 369 -8.90 19.03 14.92
N ASP A 370 -7.62 19.43 15.10
CA ASP A 370 -7.21 20.82 15.19
C ASP A 370 -6.74 21.40 13.83
N GLY A 371 -6.76 20.60 12.78
CA GLY A 371 -6.37 20.97 11.42
C GLY A 371 -4.89 20.76 11.14
N LYS A 372 -4.12 20.24 12.08
CA LYS A 372 -2.71 19.88 11.91
C LYS A 372 -2.54 18.37 11.86
N ASN A 373 -1.46 17.91 11.26
CA ASN A 373 -1.18 16.48 11.20
C ASN A 373 -0.43 16.00 12.43
N ASP A 374 -0.92 14.95 13.03
CA ASP A 374 -0.28 14.25 14.14
C ASP A 374 0.48 13.03 13.64
N LEU A 375 1.50 12.59 14.36
CA LEU A 375 2.17 11.33 14.12
C LEU A 375 1.60 10.25 15.06
N ILE A 376 1.11 9.19 14.46
CA ILE A 376 0.57 8.02 15.16
C ILE A 376 1.54 6.85 14.95
N VAL A 377 1.95 6.17 16.00
CA VAL A 377 2.90 5.06 15.96
C VAL A 377 2.34 3.86 16.72
N VAL A 378 2.42 2.70 16.10
CA VAL A 378 2.04 1.42 16.72
C VAL A 378 3.27 0.78 17.34
N VAL A 379 3.23 0.56 18.64
CA VAL A 379 4.33 0.00 19.42
C VAL A 379 3.80 -1.03 20.41
N HIS A 380 4.22 -2.26 20.30
CA HIS A 380 3.79 -3.37 21.17
C HIS A 380 2.25 -3.51 21.21
N ASP A 381 1.66 -3.23 22.37
CA ASP A 381 0.25 -3.33 22.68
C ASP A 381 -0.48 -1.97 22.69
N ARG A 382 0.19 -0.90 22.22
CA ARG A 382 -0.32 0.46 22.35
C ARG A 382 -0.11 1.30 21.10
N ILE A 383 -0.88 2.37 21.03
CA ILE A 383 -0.72 3.45 20.05
C ILE A 383 -0.13 4.66 20.77
N LEU A 384 0.96 5.17 20.25
CA LEU A 384 1.51 6.45 20.64
C LEU A 384 1.03 7.51 19.65
N VAL A 385 0.61 8.65 20.16
CA VAL A 385 0.25 9.79 19.35
C VAL A 385 1.13 10.95 19.77
N TYR A 386 1.78 11.54 18.81
CA TYR A 386 2.58 12.76 18.94
C TYR A 386 1.80 13.89 18.26
N PRO A 387 0.98 14.64 19.02
CA PRO A 387 0.22 15.74 18.44
C PRO A 387 1.16 16.87 18.05
N GLN A 388 0.84 17.53 16.95
CA GLN A 388 1.51 18.74 16.53
C GLN A 388 0.95 19.92 17.33
N GLU A 389 1.82 20.69 18.00
CA GLU A 389 1.47 21.89 18.74
C GLU A 389 1.43 23.16 17.88
#